data_b19947db2972695e5959579f3f4c8968
#
_entry.id   b19947db2972695e5959579f3f4c8968
#
_cell.length_a   1.000
_cell.length_b   1.000
_cell.length_c   1.000
_cell.angle_alpha   90.00
_cell.angle_beta   90.00
_cell.angle_gamma   90.00
#
_symmetry.space_group_name_H-M   'P 1'
#
loop_
_entity.id
_entity.type
_entity.pdbx_description
1 polymer ?
#
loop_
_entity_poly.entity_id
_entity_poly.type
_entity_poly.pdbx_seq_one_letter_code
_entity_poly.pdbx_strand_id
1 'polypeptide(L)'
;NHGVESLKSYLLENSDRIINITGLYRGDEENPSAFPNLGLARANTVKNYFASNGIPSAQTNTFGKLMDNLVPNGNTLLGPITYEIAEGNENSADDLKALHDEIVANPLVLYFETGQAAINLTSEQRQKVANIATYLDKVEGASCNIIGHTDNTGSRATNIMLGQERAEFAKAYFVRNGIPSDKINASSKGPDSPIETNATDEGRSKNRRTVVTLN
;
A
#
# COMPACT_ATOMS: atom_id res chain seq x y z
N ASN A 1 22.74 14.59 1.21
CA ASN A 1 23.33 13.80 0.11
C ASN A 1 23.26 14.62 -1.17
N HIS A 2 24.45 15.04 -1.70
CA HIS A 2 24.53 15.98 -2.81
C HIS A 2 23.73 15.55 -4.06
N GLY A 3 23.72 14.25 -4.39
CA GLY A 3 22.94 13.75 -5.53
C GLY A 3 21.42 13.90 -5.38
N VAL A 4 20.90 13.70 -4.17
CA VAL A 4 19.45 13.87 -3.90
C VAL A 4 19.05 15.34 -3.95
N GLU A 5 19.90 16.24 -3.43
CA GLU A 5 19.65 17.69 -3.52
C GLU A 5 19.67 18.19 -4.97
N SER A 6 20.63 17.72 -5.77
CA SER A 6 20.69 18.06 -7.20
C SER A 6 19.47 17.55 -7.97
N LEU A 7 19.04 16.32 -7.71
CA LEU A 7 17.82 15.75 -8.29
C LEU A 7 16.56 16.53 -7.88
N LYS A 8 16.44 16.91 -6.60
CA LYS A 8 15.35 17.72 -6.09
C LYS A 8 15.28 19.07 -6.81
N SER A 9 16.41 19.80 -6.87
CA SER A 9 16.45 21.09 -7.57
C SER A 9 16.04 20.95 -9.02
N TYR A 10 16.57 19.93 -9.71
CA TYR A 10 16.23 19.68 -11.11
C TYR A 10 14.73 19.41 -11.31
N LEU A 11 14.10 18.55 -10.49
CA LEU A 11 12.67 18.22 -10.63
C LEU A 11 11.79 19.42 -10.27
N LEU A 12 12.15 20.21 -9.27
CA LEU A 12 11.37 21.40 -8.90
C LEU A 12 11.43 22.51 -9.98
N GLU A 13 12.55 22.61 -10.71
CA GLU A 13 12.70 23.53 -11.84
C GLU A 13 12.05 23.02 -13.14
N ASN A 14 11.77 21.71 -13.24
CA ASN A 14 11.22 21.05 -14.42
C ASN A 14 9.98 20.23 -14.02
N SER A 15 8.84 20.91 -13.86
CA SER A 15 7.59 20.30 -13.39
C SER A 15 6.98 19.28 -14.37
N ASP A 16 7.41 19.28 -15.62
CA ASP A 16 7.08 18.32 -16.68
C ASP A 16 7.97 17.06 -16.67
N ARG A 17 8.97 17.00 -15.77
CA ARG A 17 9.87 15.86 -15.66
C ARG A 17 9.47 14.98 -14.48
N ILE A 18 9.64 13.68 -14.68
CA ILE A 18 9.42 12.64 -13.65
C ILE A 18 10.66 11.76 -13.56
N ILE A 19 10.86 11.15 -12.38
CA ILE A 19 11.85 10.09 -12.20
C ILE A 19 11.14 8.74 -12.06
N ASN A 20 11.46 7.82 -12.96
CA ASN A 20 11.07 6.43 -12.92
C ASN A 20 12.08 5.63 -12.08
N ILE A 21 11.63 5.02 -11.01
CA ILE A 21 12.43 4.21 -10.11
C ILE A 21 12.04 2.75 -10.33
N THR A 22 12.95 1.95 -10.89
CA THR A 22 12.70 0.52 -11.12
C THR A 22 13.50 -0.32 -10.15
N GLY A 23 12.81 -1.03 -9.27
CA GLY A 23 13.41 -2.05 -8.41
C GLY A 23 13.51 -3.38 -9.15
N LEU A 24 14.72 -3.96 -9.15
CA LEU A 24 14.99 -5.26 -9.75
C LEU A 24 14.82 -6.34 -8.69
N TYR A 25 14.32 -7.53 -9.10
CA TYR A 25 14.19 -8.68 -8.22
C TYR A 25 14.35 -9.99 -9.00
N ARG A 26 14.69 -11.07 -8.30
CA ARG A 26 14.75 -12.42 -8.85
C ARG A 26 13.49 -13.19 -8.48
N GLY A 27 13.13 -14.18 -9.29
CA GLY A 27 11.94 -15.01 -9.07
C GLY A 27 12.04 -15.92 -7.83
N ASP A 28 13.25 -16.21 -7.35
CA ASP A 28 13.52 -17.04 -6.16
C ASP A 28 13.61 -16.24 -4.85
N GLU A 29 13.46 -14.91 -4.87
CA GLU A 29 13.46 -14.11 -3.65
C GLU A 29 12.09 -14.14 -2.95
N GLU A 30 12.09 -14.35 -1.64
CA GLU A 30 10.87 -14.21 -0.83
C GLU A 30 10.41 -12.76 -0.80
N ASN A 31 9.10 -12.56 -0.97
CA ASN A 31 8.49 -11.24 -0.89
C ASN A 31 7.65 -11.09 0.39
N PRO A 32 8.22 -10.59 1.51
CA PRO A 32 7.49 -10.33 2.74
C PRO A 32 6.72 -9.00 2.73
N SER A 33 6.82 -8.22 1.64
CA SER A 33 6.20 -6.89 1.55
C SER A 33 4.71 -6.96 1.22
N ALA A 34 4.03 -5.81 1.34
CA ALA A 34 2.64 -5.64 0.93
C ALA A 34 2.47 -5.46 -0.60
N PHE A 35 3.55 -5.34 -1.35
CA PHE A 35 3.52 -5.10 -2.80
C PHE A 35 3.54 -6.40 -3.61
N PRO A 36 3.07 -6.38 -4.87
CA PRO A 36 3.01 -7.55 -5.75
C PRO A 36 4.34 -8.28 -5.93
N ASN A 37 5.44 -7.56 -5.92
CA ASN A 37 6.79 -8.12 -6.02
C ASN A 37 7.80 -7.30 -5.22
N LEU A 38 8.95 -7.92 -4.94
CA LEU A 38 10.00 -7.31 -4.14
C LEU A 38 10.67 -6.11 -4.85
N GLY A 39 10.68 -6.11 -6.19
CA GLY A 39 11.18 -4.98 -6.97
C GLY A 39 10.38 -3.71 -6.71
N LEU A 40 9.05 -3.80 -6.77
CA LEU A 40 8.17 -2.67 -6.47
C LEU A 40 8.31 -2.20 -5.00
N ALA A 41 8.49 -3.13 -4.06
CA ALA A 41 8.76 -2.78 -2.66
C ALA A 41 10.07 -1.99 -2.51
N ARG A 42 11.14 -2.40 -3.18
CA ARG A 42 12.44 -1.71 -3.22
C ARG A 42 12.30 -0.30 -3.82
N ALA A 43 11.62 -0.17 -4.96
CA ALA A 43 11.38 1.12 -5.61
C ALA A 43 10.60 2.08 -4.69
N ASN A 44 9.56 1.59 -4.02
CA ASN A 44 8.79 2.40 -3.07
C ASN A 44 9.62 2.83 -1.84
N THR A 45 10.54 2.01 -1.36
CA THR A 45 11.47 2.41 -0.29
C THR A 45 12.33 3.61 -0.72
N VAL A 46 12.85 3.59 -1.95
CA VAL A 46 13.63 4.71 -2.50
C VAL A 46 12.75 5.94 -2.72
N LYS A 47 11.55 5.78 -3.28
CA LYS A 47 10.58 6.87 -3.44
C LYS A 47 10.29 7.56 -2.10
N ASN A 48 10.05 6.80 -1.04
CA ASN A 48 9.78 7.34 0.29
C ASN A 48 11.00 8.10 0.85
N TYR A 49 12.20 7.61 0.60
CA TYR A 49 13.42 8.34 0.93
C TYR A 49 13.53 9.66 0.14
N PHE A 50 13.20 9.68 -1.14
CA PHE A 50 13.15 10.89 -1.95
C PHE A 50 12.10 11.88 -1.43
N ALA A 51 10.90 11.40 -1.13
CA ALA A 51 9.83 12.23 -0.57
C ALA A 51 10.22 12.86 0.77
N SER A 52 10.87 12.10 1.67
CA SER A 52 11.37 12.62 2.95
C SER A 52 12.48 13.68 2.80
N ASN A 53 13.13 13.74 1.64
CA ASN A 53 14.11 14.77 1.28
C ASN A 53 13.50 15.90 0.43
N GLY A 54 12.17 15.92 0.24
CA GLY A 54 11.43 16.99 -0.40
C GLY A 54 11.34 16.88 -1.93
N ILE A 55 11.54 15.69 -2.50
CA ILE A 55 11.20 15.42 -3.91
C ILE A 55 9.70 15.10 -3.97
N PRO A 56 8.91 15.80 -4.81
CA PRO A 56 7.47 15.56 -4.91
C PRO A 56 7.12 14.14 -5.34
N SER A 57 6.26 13.45 -4.60
CA SER A 57 5.79 12.11 -4.97
C SER A 57 5.06 12.10 -6.32
N ALA A 58 4.43 13.20 -6.70
CA ALA A 58 3.82 13.38 -8.01
C ALA A 58 4.81 13.23 -9.17
N GLN A 59 6.08 13.61 -8.96
CA GLN A 59 7.16 13.49 -9.95
C GLN A 59 7.96 12.18 -9.82
N THR A 60 7.48 11.19 -9.07
CA THR A 60 8.16 9.90 -8.92
C THR A 60 7.23 8.75 -9.29
N ASN A 61 7.69 7.83 -10.15
CA ASN A 61 7.00 6.58 -10.44
C ASN A 61 7.83 5.40 -9.95
N THR A 62 7.17 4.30 -9.60
CA THR A 62 7.82 3.10 -9.08
C THR A 62 7.41 1.86 -9.86
N PHE A 63 8.39 1.05 -10.22
CA PHE A 63 8.21 -0.19 -10.98
C PHE A 63 8.96 -1.34 -10.33
N GLY A 64 8.48 -2.56 -10.55
CA GLY A 64 9.20 -3.79 -10.23
C GLY A 64 9.51 -4.54 -11.51
N LYS A 65 10.77 -4.95 -11.70
CA LYS A 65 11.21 -5.72 -12.87
C LYS A 65 11.90 -7.00 -12.46
N LEU A 66 11.37 -8.12 -12.96
CA LEU A 66 12.03 -9.42 -12.82
C LEU A 66 13.34 -9.45 -13.61
N MET A 67 14.40 -9.90 -12.97
CA MET A 67 15.72 -10.03 -13.56
C MET A 67 16.48 -11.18 -12.90
N ASP A 68 16.29 -12.39 -13.40
CA ASP A 68 16.83 -13.62 -12.81
C ASP A 68 18.36 -13.76 -12.94
N ASN A 69 19.01 -12.95 -13.79
CA ASN A 69 20.45 -12.92 -13.97
C ASN A 69 21.19 -11.97 -12.99
N LEU A 70 20.49 -11.40 -12.01
CA LEU A 70 21.13 -10.64 -10.93
C LEU A 70 22.03 -11.57 -10.10
N VAL A 71 23.30 -11.22 -9.99
CA VAL A 71 24.28 -12.01 -9.23
C VAL A 71 24.46 -11.40 -7.83
N PRO A 72 24.07 -12.11 -6.77
CA PRO A 72 24.32 -11.65 -5.41
C PRO A 72 25.83 -11.66 -5.09
N ASN A 73 26.28 -10.69 -4.29
CA ASN A 73 27.56 -10.72 -3.63
C ASN A 73 27.33 -11.13 -2.15
N GLY A 74 27.49 -12.40 -1.84
CA GLY A 74 27.05 -12.98 -0.57
C GLY A 74 25.53 -12.84 -0.41
N ASN A 75 25.07 -12.25 0.69
CA ASN A 75 23.65 -12.00 0.98
C ASN A 75 23.17 -10.63 0.47
N THR A 76 23.96 -9.94 -0.37
CA THR A 76 23.64 -8.57 -0.84
C THR A 76 23.51 -8.55 -2.35
N LEU A 77 22.40 -8.04 -2.85
CA LEU A 77 22.24 -7.65 -4.25
C LEU A 77 22.80 -6.23 -4.45
N LEU A 78 23.83 -6.11 -5.29
CA LEU A 78 24.39 -4.81 -5.66
C LEU A 78 23.58 -4.20 -6.80
N GLY A 79 23.16 -2.92 -6.64
CA GLY A 79 22.47 -2.17 -7.69
C GLY A 79 21.08 -2.68 -8.08
N PRO A 80 20.23 -3.15 -7.13
CA PRO A 80 18.90 -3.66 -7.49
C PRO A 80 17.91 -2.53 -7.82
N ILE A 81 18.38 -1.31 -8.06
CA ILE A 81 17.57 -0.14 -8.42
C ILE A 81 18.18 0.54 -9.64
N THR A 82 17.33 0.88 -10.58
CA THR A 82 17.68 1.73 -11.72
C THR A 82 16.80 2.97 -11.75
N TYR A 83 17.32 4.05 -12.34
CA TYR A 83 16.65 5.35 -12.43
C TYR A 83 16.63 5.84 -13.86
N GLU A 84 15.51 6.46 -14.24
CA GLU A 84 15.35 7.10 -15.53
C GLU A 84 14.58 8.40 -15.36
N ILE A 85 15.04 9.49 -15.96
CA ILE A 85 14.28 10.75 -16.06
C ILE A 85 13.51 10.72 -17.37
N ALA A 86 12.20 10.86 -17.28
CA ALA A 86 11.29 10.87 -18.41
C ALA A 86 10.52 12.20 -18.52
N GLU A 87 9.92 12.42 -19.67
CA GLU A 87 8.95 13.50 -19.89
C GLU A 87 7.55 13.02 -19.59
N GLY A 88 6.75 13.93 -19.01
CA GLY A 88 5.32 13.71 -18.82
C GLY A 88 4.94 13.02 -17.51
N ASN A 89 3.66 13.06 -17.23
CA ASN A 89 3.04 12.40 -16.09
C ASN A 89 2.36 11.13 -16.62
N GLU A 90 2.86 9.94 -16.27
CA GLU A 90 2.22 8.66 -16.66
C GLU A 90 0.82 8.48 -16.05
N ASN A 91 0.46 9.33 -15.09
CA ASN A 91 -0.87 9.28 -14.47
C ASN A 91 -1.65 10.56 -14.86
N SER A 92 -2.37 10.49 -15.97
CA SER A 92 -3.32 11.55 -16.33
C SER A 92 -4.45 11.65 -15.30
N ALA A 93 -5.20 12.75 -15.32
CA ALA A 93 -6.37 12.89 -14.46
C ALA A 93 -7.40 11.77 -14.70
N ASP A 94 -7.52 11.31 -15.95
CA ASP A 94 -8.41 10.21 -16.31
C ASP A 94 -7.93 8.87 -15.78
N ASP A 95 -6.61 8.60 -15.79
CA ASP A 95 -6.02 7.39 -15.20
C ASP A 95 -6.22 7.36 -13.68
N LEU A 96 -6.00 8.49 -13.00
CA LEU A 96 -6.21 8.60 -11.55
C LEU A 96 -7.69 8.46 -11.18
N LYS A 97 -8.59 8.99 -12.03
CA LYS A 97 -10.02 8.78 -11.84
C LYS A 97 -10.41 7.31 -12.03
N ALA A 98 -9.90 6.66 -13.06
CA ALA A 98 -10.15 5.23 -13.30
C ALA A 98 -9.62 4.37 -12.13
N LEU A 99 -8.43 4.70 -11.62
CA LEU A 99 -7.85 4.03 -10.46
C LEU A 99 -8.69 4.24 -9.19
N HIS A 100 -9.20 5.45 -8.96
CA HIS A 100 -10.13 5.73 -7.87
C HIS A 100 -11.38 4.87 -7.96
N ASP A 101 -12.02 4.87 -9.15
CA ASP A 101 -13.27 4.16 -9.37
C ASP A 101 -13.08 2.63 -9.20
N GLU A 102 -11.93 2.09 -9.64
CA GLU A 102 -11.56 0.68 -9.40
C GLU A 102 -11.42 0.37 -7.90
N ILE A 103 -10.69 1.20 -7.14
CA ILE A 103 -10.49 0.99 -5.70
C ILE A 103 -11.82 1.06 -4.94
N VAL A 104 -12.68 2.00 -5.30
CA VAL A 104 -14.00 2.17 -4.66
C VAL A 104 -14.94 1.01 -5.01
N ALA A 105 -14.97 0.57 -6.27
CA ALA A 105 -15.81 -0.53 -6.70
C ALA A 105 -15.36 -1.89 -6.14
N ASN A 106 -14.05 -2.03 -5.87
CA ASN A 106 -13.46 -3.30 -5.41
C ASN A 106 -12.49 -3.06 -4.24
N PRO A 107 -12.99 -2.69 -3.05
CA PRO A 107 -12.16 -2.32 -1.91
C PRO A 107 -11.28 -3.49 -1.45
N LEU A 108 -10.17 -3.17 -0.80
CA LEU A 108 -9.34 -4.19 -0.16
C LEU A 108 -10.02 -4.67 1.12
N VAL A 109 -10.29 -5.98 1.17
CA VAL A 109 -10.83 -6.65 2.36
C VAL A 109 -9.80 -7.62 2.92
N LEU A 110 -9.50 -7.49 4.21
CA LEU A 110 -8.64 -8.38 4.97
C LEU A 110 -9.49 -9.18 5.95
N TYR A 111 -9.36 -10.50 5.92
CA TYR A 111 -10.05 -11.41 6.84
C TYR A 111 -9.10 -11.84 7.94
N PHE A 112 -9.66 -12.04 9.13
CA PHE A 112 -8.90 -12.46 10.32
C PHE A 112 -9.50 -13.73 10.90
N GLU A 113 -8.63 -14.67 11.24
CA GLU A 113 -9.00 -15.80 12.06
C GLU A 113 -9.41 -15.36 13.47
N THR A 114 -10.19 -16.18 14.15
CA THR A 114 -10.63 -15.90 15.53
C THR A 114 -9.42 -15.72 16.45
N GLY A 115 -9.29 -14.53 17.04
CA GLY A 115 -8.20 -14.20 17.96
C GLY A 115 -6.85 -13.95 17.30
N GLN A 116 -6.78 -13.86 15.96
CA GLN A 116 -5.54 -13.56 15.24
C GLN A 116 -5.57 -12.16 14.62
N ALA A 117 -4.37 -11.57 14.50
CA ALA A 117 -4.11 -10.31 13.84
C ALA A 117 -3.00 -10.43 12.77
N ALA A 118 -2.75 -11.65 12.23
CA ALA A 118 -1.77 -11.84 11.17
C ALA A 118 -2.36 -11.45 9.81
N ILE A 119 -1.59 -10.72 8.99
CA ILE A 119 -1.95 -10.34 7.62
C ILE A 119 -1.10 -11.15 6.64
N ASN A 120 -1.75 -12.06 5.92
CA ASN A 120 -1.17 -12.78 4.79
C ASN A 120 -1.93 -12.38 3.53
N LEU A 121 -1.32 -11.51 2.72
CA LEU A 121 -1.95 -11.00 1.51
C LEU A 121 -1.86 -12.01 0.35
N THR A 122 -2.96 -12.20 -0.34
CA THR A 122 -2.97 -12.84 -1.67
C THR A 122 -2.32 -11.91 -2.71
N SER A 123 -2.00 -12.44 -3.89
CA SER A 123 -1.46 -11.63 -5.00
C SER A 123 -2.42 -10.50 -5.40
N GLU A 124 -3.74 -10.77 -5.43
CA GLU A 124 -4.77 -9.77 -5.71
C GLU A 124 -4.81 -8.67 -4.64
N GLN A 125 -4.76 -9.04 -3.36
CA GLN A 125 -4.74 -8.07 -2.26
C GLN A 125 -3.48 -7.21 -2.30
N ARG A 126 -2.32 -7.78 -2.67
CA ARG A 126 -1.08 -7.00 -2.86
C ARG A 126 -1.20 -5.99 -4.00
N GLN A 127 -1.88 -6.35 -5.09
CA GLN A 127 -2.15 -5.40 -6.18
C GLN A 127 -3.06 -4.26 -5.70
N LYS A 128 -4.09 -4.56 -4.93
CA LYS A 128 -4.96 -3.52 -4.33
C LYS A 128 -4.19 -2.59 -3.39
N VAL A 129 -3.25 -3.11 -2.59
CA VAL A 129 -2.36 -2.26 -1.77
C VAL A 129 -1.51 -1.34 -2.64
N ALA A 130 -0.93 -1.86 -3.74
CA ALA A 130 -0.14 -1.06 -4.67
C ALA A 130 -0.98 0.05 -5.33
N ASN A 131 -2.21 -0.27 -5.75
CA ASN A 131 -3.15 0.68 -6.32
C ASN A 131 -3.50 1.80 -5.34
N ILE A 132 -3.83 1.45 -4.08
CA ILE A 132 -4.10 2.41 -3.01
C ILE A 132 -2.86 3.30 -2.76
N ALA A 133 -1.67 2.71 -2.64
CA ALA A 133 -0.44 3.46 -2.42
C ALA A 133 -0.18 4.46 -3.56
N THR A 134 -0.34 4.02 -4.81
CA THR A 134 -0.19 4.88 -5.99
C THR A 134 -1.19 6.04 -5.96
N TYR A 135 -2.47 5.77 -5.69
CA TYR A 135 -3.49 6.83 -5.61
C TYR A 135 -3.17 7.85 -4.51
N LEU A 136 -2.83 7.38 -3.31
CA LEU A 136 -2.47 8.25 -2.19
C LEU A 136 -1.21 9.09 -2.46
N ASP A 137 -0.27 8.60 -3.24
CA ASP A 137 0.93 9.34 -3.62
C ASP A 137 0.66 10.43 -4.66
N LYS A 138 -0.21 10.15 -5.63
CA LYS A 138 -0.42 11.02 -6.80
C LYS A 138 -1.51 12.06 -6.59
N VAL A 139 -2.45 11.81 -5.67
CA VAL A 139 -3.57 12.73 -5.41
C VAL A 139 -3.31 13.49 -4.11
N GLU A 140 -3.18 14.81 -4.24
CA GLU A 140 -3.00 15.70 -3.10
C GLU A 140 -4.23 15.65 -2.17
N GLY A 141 -3.99 15.58 -0.87
CA GLY A 141 -5.06 15.49 0.14
C GLY A 141 -5.77 14.14 0.21
N ALA A 142 -5.46 13.18 -0.68
CA ALA A 142 -6.06 11.86 -0.61
C ALA A 142 -5.66 11.12 0.67
N SER A 143 -6.64 10.42 1.25
CA SER A 143 -6.47 9.55 2.41
C SER A 143 -7.29 8.28 2.26
N CYS A 144 -7.01 7.29 3.09
CA CYS A 144 -7.82 6.07 3.15
C CYS A 144 -8.33 5.81 4.57
N ASN A 145 -9.48 5.14 4.66
CA ASN A 145 -10.08 4.67 5.89
C ASN A 145 -9.89 3.17 6.00
N ILE A 146 -9.34 2.71 7.11
CA ILE A 146 -9.26 1.30 7.50
C ILE A 146 -10.31 1.06 8.58
N ILE A 147 -11.35 0.27 8.25
CA ILE A 147 -12.50 0.07 9.13
C ILE A 147 -12.56 -1.40 9.58
N GLY A 148 -12.40 -1.63 10.88
CA GLY A 148 -12.49 -2.95 11.47
C GLY A 148 -13.93 -3.36 11.81
N HIS A 149 -14.26 -4.60 11.48
CA HIS A 149 -15.55 -5.23 11.74
C HIS A 149 -15.36 -6.55 12.49
N THR A 150 -16.40 -6.95 13.23
CA THR A 150 -16.45 -8.23 13.94
C THR A 150 -17.75 -8.97 13.60
N ASP A 151 -17.83 -10.23 14.00
CA ASP A 151 -19.12 -10.89 14.16
C ASP A 151 -19.83 -10.38 15.45
N ASN A 152 -21.01 -10.91 15.74
CA ASN A 152 -21.80 -10.51 16.92
C ASN A 152 -21.53 -11.34 18.17
N THR A 153 -20.46 -12.14 18.20
CA THR A 153 -20.12 -12.97 19.36
C THR A 153 -19.52 -12.12 20.47
N GLY A 154 -20.12 -12.16 21.67
CA GLY A 154 -19.68 -11.37 22.82
C GLY A 154 -20.36 -10.00 22.95
N SER A 155 -19.79 -9.12 23.78
CA SER A 155 -20.35 -7.78 23.99
C SER A 155 -20.05 -6.82 22.85
N ARG A 156 -20.97 -5.90 22.56
CA ARG A 156 -20.74 -4.84 21.56
C ARG A 156 -19.50 -4.00 21.89
N ALA A 157 -19.29 -3.67 23.16
CA ALA A 157 -18.16 -2.87 23.62
C ALA A 157 -16.82 -3.58 23.31
N THR A 158 -16.71 -4.87 23.64
CA THR A 158 -15.55 -5.70 23.33
C THR A 158 -15.31 -5.79 21.83
N ASN A 159 -16.37 -5.94 21.04
CA ASN A 159 -16.28 -6.03 19.59
C ASN A 159 -15.83 -4.72 18.92
N ILE A 160 -16.25 -3.57 19.44
CA ILE A 160 -15.73 -2.26 18.97
C ILE A 160 -14.22 -2.18 19.24
N MET A 161 -13.76 -2.56 20.42
CA MET A 161 -12.32 -2.58 20.74
C MET A 161 -11.53 -3.53 19.82
N LEU A 162 -12.01 -4.75 19.63
CA LEU A 162 -11.39 -5.74 18.75
C LEU A 162 -11.33 -5.28 17.29
N GLY A 163 -12.40 -4.64 16.80
CA GLY A 163 -12.42 -4.04 15.48
C GLY A 163 -11.37 -2.91 15.34
N GLN A 164 -11.23 -2.07 16.38
CA GLN A 164 -10.19 -1.01 16.42
C GLN A 164 -8.79 -1.61 16.41
N GLU A 165 -8.51 -2.63 17.20
CA GLU A 165 -7.22 -3.32 17.22
C GLU A 165 -6.85 -3.87 15.84
N ARG A 166 -7.79 -4.49 15.12
CA ARG A 166 -7.58 -4.98 13.76
C ARG A 166 -7.30 -3.87 12.76
N ALA A 167 -8.03 -2.75 12.86
CA ALA A 167 -7.82 -1.58 12.00
C ALA A 167 -6.44 -0.96 12.25
N GLU A 168 -6.03 -0.79 13.50
CA GLU A 168 -4.69 -0.28 13.87
C GLU A 168 -3.57 -1.25 13.43
N PHE A 169 -3.79 -2.55 13.53
CA PHE A 169 -2.84 -3.54 13.05
C PHE A 169 -2.65 -3.43 11.53
N ALA A 170 -3.74 -3.30 10.77
CA ALA A 170 -3.69 -3.09 9.33
C ALA A 170 -3.02 -1.76 8.98
N LYS A 171 -3.31 -0.66 9.71
CA LYS A 171 -2.62 0.62 9.58
C LYS A 171 -1.11 0.48 9.81
N ALA A 172 -0.70 -0.17 10.91
CA ALA A 172 0.71 -0.39 11.22
C ALA A 172 1.41 -1.24 10.12
N TYR A 173 0.71 -2.21 9.54
CA TYR A 173 1.21 -2.99 8.41
C TYR A 173 1.44 -2.10 7.17
N PHE A 174 0.52 -1.21 6.83
CA PHE A 174 0.64 -0.29 5.70
C PHE A 174 1.77 0.71 5.91
N VAL A 175 1.86 1.30 7.12
CA VAL A 175 2.93 2.24 7.48
C VAL A 175 4.31 1.57 7.36
N ARG A 176 4.46 0.35 7.86
CA ARG A 176 5.71 -0.41 7.74
C ARG A 176 6.09 -0.70 6.28
N ASN A 177 5.10 -0.77 5.39
CA ASN A 177 5.32 -0.92 3.95
C ASN A 177 5.39 0.43 3.21
N GLY A 178 5.50 1.55 3.94
CA GLY A 178 5.85 2.85 3.40
C GLY A 178 4.68 3.73 2.96
N ILE A 179 3.43 3.39 3.32
CA ILE A 179 2.30 4.31 3.15
C ILE A 179 2.31 5.28 4.33
N PRO A 180 2.30 6.61 4.10
CA PRO A 180 2.40 7.61 5.17
C PRO A 180 1.25 7.49 6.18
N SER A 181 1.58 7.57 7.48
CA SER A 181 0.62 7.38 8.57
C SER A 181 -0.48 8.45 8.62
N ASP A 182 -0.18 9.66 8.19
CA ASP A 182 -1.09 10.80 8.11
C ASP A 182 -2.15 10.66 7.01
N LYS A 183 -1.91 9.78 6.05
CA LYS A 183 -2.87 9.42 4.99
C LYS A 183 -3.78 8.25 5.36
N ILE A 184 -3.69 7.69 6.58
CA ILE A 184 -4.44 6.51 6.99
C ILE A 184 -5.24 6.79 8.25
N ASN A 185 -6.56 6.68 8.17
CA ASN A 185 -7.47 6.72 9.32
C ASN A 185 -7.88 5.30 9.70
N ALA A 186 -7.73 4.92 10.97
CA ALA A 186 -8.17 3.63 11.49
C ALA A 186 -9.38 3.81 12.42
N SER A 187 -10.42 3.01 12.21
CA SER A 187 -11.64 3.07 13.01
C SER A 187 -12.33 1.71 13.09
N SER A 188 -13.32 1.58 13.97
CA SER A 188 -14.10 0.36 14.15
C SER A 188 -15.59 0.60 14.05
N LYS A 189 -16.28 -0.29 13.36
CA LYS A 189 -17.74 -0.46 13.44
C LYS A 189 -18.15 -1.68 14.27
N GLY A 190 -17.16 -2.44 14.75
CA GLY A 190 -17.45 -3.66 15.52
C GLY A 190 -18.48 -4.55 14.83
N PRO A 191 -19.56 -4.99 15.51
CA PRO A 191 -20.57 -5.87 14.94
C PRO A 191 -21.70 -5.12 14.21
N ASP A 192 -21.68 -3.79 14.14
CA ASP A 192 -22.83 -2.97 13.72
C ASP A 192 -23.07 -2.95 12.21
N SER A 193 -22.18 -3.49 11.41
CA SER A 193 -22.30 -3.49 9.95
C SER A 193 -21.92 -4.86 9.36
N PRO A 194 -22.73 -5.90 9.63
CA PRO A 194 -22.50 -7.23 9.07
C PRO A 194 -22.75 -7.23 7.55
N ILE A 195 -21.98 -8.01 6.81
CA ILE A 195 -22.21 -8.26 5.37
C ILE A 195 -22.87 -9.63 5.12
N GLU A 196 -22.83 -10.48 6.13
CA GLU A 196 -23.45 -11.81 6.08
C GLU A 196 -24.18 -12.11 7.39
N THR A 197 -25.00 -13.16 7.39
CA THR A 197 -25.70 -13.61 8.59
C THR A 197 -24.73 -14.04 9.69
N ASN A 198 -25.00 -13.64 10.92
CA ASN A 198 -24.25 -14.13 12.08
C ASN A 198 -24.73 -15.50 12.60
N ALA A 199 -25.76 -16.11 11.98
CA ALA A 199 -26.31 -17.38 12.39
C ALA A 199 -25.41 -18.57 12.03
N THR A 200 -24.57 -18.45 11.00
CA THR A 200 -23.63 -19.48 10.53
C THR A 200 -22.19 -19.12 10.82
N ASP A 201 -21.31 -20.12 10.93
CA ASP A 201 -19.88 -19.91 11.11
C ASP A 201 -19.25 -19.24 9.89
N GLU A 202 -19.70 -19.60 8.69
CA GLU A 202 -19.26 -18.99 7.42
C GLU A 202 -19.62 -17.50 7.37
N GLY A 203 -20.85 -17.15 7.76
CA GLY A 203 -21.27 -15.74 7.78
C GLY A 203 -20.50 -14.95 8.85
N ARG A 204 -20.30 -15.50 10.04
CA ARG A 204 -19.46 -14.88 11.06
C ARG A 204 -18.02 -14.67 10.58
N SER A 205 -17.45 -15.64 9.87
CA SER A 205 -16.07 -15.50 9.34
C SER A 205 -15.94 -14.34 8.36
N LYS A 206 -16.92 -14.10 7.49
CA LYS A 206 -16.97 -12.97 6.57
C LYS A 206 -17.17 -11.63 7.30
N ASN A 207 -17.86 -11.63 8.44
CA ASN A 207 -18.06 -10.43 9.24
C ASN A 207 -16.78 -10.02 9.98
N ARG A 208 -15.89 -10.96 10.35
CA ARG A 208 -14.56 -10.69 10.94
C ARG A 208 -13.58 -10.18 9.88
N ARG A 209 -13.73 -8.93 9.49
CA ARG A 209 -12.95 -8.31 8.39
C ARG A 209 -12.49 -6.92 8.75
N THR A 210 -11.50 -6.46 8.00
CA THR A 210 -11.13 -5.05 7.91
C THR A 210 -11.26 -4.61 6.47
N VAL A 211 -11.88 -3.46 6.22
CA VAL A 211 -12.10 -2.91 4.88
C VAL A 211 -11.28 -1.64 4.72
N VAL A 212 -10.58 -1.51 3.61
CA VAL A 212 -9.82 -0.32 3.26
C VAL A 212 -10.52 0.38 2.09
N THR A 213 -10.92 1.64 2.31
CA THR A 213 -11.59 2.49 1.32
C THR A 213 -10.87 3.82 1.18
N LEU A 214 -10.96 4.46 0.03
CA LEU A 214 -10.56 5.85 -0.13
C LEU A 214 -11.54 6.80 0.57
N ASN A 215 -11.01 7.99 0.92
CA ASN A 215 -11.78 9.06 1.56
C ASN A 215 -11.88 10.24 0.62
#